data_e4794f43660b1e1f6b83f2d69a268533
#
_entry.id   e4794f43660b1e1f6b83f2d69a268533
#
_cell.length_a   1.000
_cell.length_b   1.000
_cell.length_c   1.000
_cell.angle_alpha   90.00
_cell.angle_beta   90.00
_cell.angle_gamma   90.00
#
_symmetry.space_group_name_H-M   'P 1'
#
loop_
_entity.id
_entity.type
_entity.pdbx_description
1 polymer ?
#
loop_
_entity_poly.entity_id
_entity_poly.type
_entity_poly.pdbx_seq_one_letter_code
_entity_poly.pdbx_strand_id
1 'polypeptide(L)'
;IEQIAEWNEVKTFTPVIEENALCIYKDRQRPVLVKGVPDNYTELSHIQDIVTSGTFQLNDGRIDYVSLGIGVAGQLGVVANSPYPVELYAPNRLGKVNLTNPSQSFNGRRIFVSSTFCANQAIYDDQLAIIPLSTAREMFSYTTEATAIELRLTPTTNENEFAKKLREHLGDAYRVATHIQQNDWYK
;
A
#
# COMPACT_ATOMS: atom_id res chain seq x y z
N ILE A 1 14.12 -12.05 -9.90
CA ILE A 1 13.29 -10.82 -9.99
C ILE A 1 14.19 -9.58 -9.94
N GLU A 2 15.17 -9.50 -9.03
CA GLU A 2 16.07 -8.33 -8.90
C GLU A 2 16.79 -7.95 -10.20
N GLN A 3 17.11 -8.92 -11.06
CA GLN A 3 17.71 -8.67 -12.37
C GLN A 3 16.83 -7.79 -13.30
N ILE A 4 15.52 -7.71 -13.06
CA ILE A 4 14.61 -6.86 -13.83
C ILE A 4 14.90 -5.38 -13.57
N ALA A 5 15.40 -5.04 -12.39
CA ALA A 5 15.80 -3.67 -12.06
C ALA A 5 16.92 -3.13 -12.98
N GLU A 6 17.70 -4.02 -13.59
CA GLU A 6 18.82 -3.70 -14.48
C GLU A 6 18.38 -3.53 -15.95
N TRP A 7 17.11 -3.78 -16.27
CA TRP A 7 16.62 -3.64 -17.64
C TRP A 7 16.55 -2.16 -18.04
N ASN A 8 17.00 -1.83 -19.24
CA ASN A 8 17.06 -0.45 -19.75
C ASN A 8 15.71 0.26 -19.78
N GLU A 9 14.63 -0.53 -19.89
CA GLU A 9 13.25 -0.03 -19.91
C GLU A 9 12.74 0.33 -18.52
N VAL A 10 13.40 -0.15 -17.45
CA VAL A 10 12.98 0.06 -16.06
C VAL A 10 13.65 1.29 -15.48
N LYS A 11 12.85 2.28 -15.11
CA LYS A 11 13.32 3.51 -14.44
C LYS A 11 13.42 3.31 -12.92
N THR A 12 12.42 2.68 -12.32
CA THR A 12 12.43 2.35 -10.89
C THR A 12 11.86 0.96 -10.65
N PHE A 13 12.41 0.31 -9.64
CA PHE A 13 12.01 -1.01 -9.14
C PHE A 13 11.71 -0.86 -7.65
N THR A 14 10.43 -0.92 -7.28
CA THR A 14 9.97 -0.60 -5.93
C THR A 14 9.26 -1.81 -5.32
N PRO A 15 9.88 -2.51 -4.35
CA PRO A 15 9.20 -3.54 -3.59
C PRO A 15 8.15 -2.91 -2.65
N VAL A 16 6.96 -3.48 -2.63
CA VAL A 16 5.86 -3.05 -1.76
C VAL A 16 5.20 -4.25 -1.08
N ILE A 17 4.50 -4.00 0.00
CA ILE A 17 3.61 -4.95 0.66
C ILE A 17 2.19 -4.47 0.45
N GLU A 18 1.34 -5.31 -0.13
CA GLU A 18 -0.09 -5.06 -0.28
C GLU A 18 -0.85 -6.18 0.40
N GLU A 19 -1.56 -5.85 1.49
CA GLU A 19 -2.28 -6.81 2.32
C GLU A 19 -3.56 -6.19 2.90
N ASN A 20 -4.57 -7.02 3.10
CA ASN A 20 -5.83 -6.58 3.68
C ASN A 20 -5.71 -6.40 5.20
N ALA A 21 -6.31 -5.32 5.70
CA ALA A 21 -6.43 -5.02 7.12
C ALA A 21 -7.79 -4.40 7.43
N LEU A 22 -8.11 -4.33 8.71
CA LEU A 22 -9.25 -3.57 9.20
C LEU A 22 -8.75 -2.24 9.75
N CYS A 23 -9.29 -1.14 9.23
CA CYS A 23 -9.05 0.21 9.75
C CYS A 23 -10.21 0.66 10.63
N ILE A 24 -9.89 1.09 11.85
CA ILE A 24 -10.88 1.54 12.83
C ILE A 24 -10.58 2.98 13.23
N TYR A 25 -11.59 3.82 13.26
CA TYR A 25 -11.53 5.17 13.79
C TYR A 25 -12.76 5.44 14.65
N LYS A 26 -12.56 5.60 15.95
CA LYS A 26 -13.63 5.73 16.95
C LYS A 26 -14.61 4.55 16.88
N ASP A 27 -15.87 4.81 16.51
CA ASP A 27 -16.96 3.84 16.40
C ASP A 27 -17.12 3.28 14.96
N ARG A 28 -16.31 3.74 14.01
CA ARG A 28 -16.39 3.33 12.61
C ARG A 28 -15.23 2.40 12.24
N GLN A 29 -15.54 1.44 11.39
CA GLN A 29 -14.56 0.48 10.90
C GLN A 29 -14.75 0.22 9.40
N ARG A 30 -13.63 -0.07 8.71
CA ARG A 30 -13.60 -0.34 7.29
C ARG A 30 -12.49 -1.31 6.92
N PRO A 31 -12.75 -2.34 6.09
CA PRO A 31 -11.69 -3.08 5.42
C PRO A 31 -10.90 -2.13 4.51
N VAL A 32 -9.59 -2.25 4.54
CA VAL A 32 -8.68 -1.47 3.70
C VAL A 32 -7.61 -2.38 3.10
N LEU A 33 -7.10 -2.00 1.93
CA LEU A 33 -5.86 -2.52 1.38
C LEU A 33 -4.72 -1.66 1.92
N VAL A 34 -3.91 -2.23 2.78
CA VAL A 34 -2.69 -1.57 3.27
C VAL A 34 -1.59 -1.75 2.25
N LYS A 35 -0.97 -0.63 1.84
CA LYS A 35 0.19 -0.61 0.97
C LYS A 35 1.39 -0.05 1.73
N GLY A 36 2.33 -0.94 2.04
CA GLY A 36 3.63 -0.58 2.63
C GLY A 36 4.61 -0.17 1.55
N VAL A 37 5.12 1.05 1.61
CA VAL A 37 6.02 1.62 0.60
C VAL A 37 7.32 2.13 1.23
N PRO A 38 8.45 2.16 0.49
CA PRO A 38 9.72 2.67 1.02
C PRO A 38 9.66 4.17 1.32
N ASP A 39 10.56 4.65 2.19
CA ASP A 39 10.57 6.05 2.67
C ASP A 39 10.71 7.08 1.56
N ASN A 40 11.43 6.73 0.49
CA ASN A 40 11.61 7.59 -0.68
C ASN A 40 10.48 7.46 -1.73
N TYR A 41 9.33 6.90 -1.36
CA TYR A 41 8.22 6.66 -2.29
C TYR A 41 7.73 7.93 -2.98
N THR A 42 7.83 9.08 -2.33
CA THR A 42 7.49 10.39 -2.92
C THR A 42 8.34 10.73 -4.15
N GLU A 43 9.62 10.32 -4.12
CA GLU A 43 10.53 10.52 -5.25
C GLU A 43 10.27 9.50 -6.37
N LEU A 44 9.79 8.31 -5.99
CA LEU A 44 9.52 7.20 -6.90
C LEU A 44 8.14 7.28 -7.56
N SER A 45 7.22 8.04 -6.98
CA SER A 45 5.81 8.12 -7.40
C SER A 45 5.36 9.57 -7.58
N HIS A 46 4.17 9.77 -8.17
CA HIS A 46 3.50 11.08 -8.26
C HIS A 46 2.44 11.26 -7.16
N ILE A 47 2.60 10.59 -6.02
CA ILE A 47 1.60 10.61 -4.94
C ILE A 47 1.30 12.03 -4.44
N GLN A 48 2.29 12.92 -4.44
CA GLN A 48 2.10 14.32 -4.02
C GLN A 48 1.08 15.07 -4.89
N ASP A 49 1.01 14.74 -6.18
CA ASP A 49 0.14 15.43 -7.14
C ASP A 49 -1.34 15.13 -6.90
N ILE A 50 -1.64 14.05 -6.19
CA ILE A 50 -3.01 13.59 -5.91
C ILE A 50 -3.44 13.77 -4.45
N VAL A 51 -2.60 14.38 -3.60
CA VAL A 51 -2.96 14.73 -2.21
C VAL A 51 -4.05 15.78 -2.21
N THR A 52 -5.13 15.52 -1.49
CA THR A 52 -6.29 16.42 -1.38
C THR A 52 -6.33 17.21 -0.08
N SER A 53 -5.72 16.69 0.98
CA SER A 53 -5.63 17.34 2.29
C SER A 53 -4.43 16.84 3.06
N GLY A 54 -3.81 17.72 3.86
CA GLY A 54 -2.59 17.42 4.59
C GLY A 54 -1.34 17.41 3.72
N THR A 55 -0.31 16.69 4.16
CA THR A 55 0.95 16.50 3.45
C THR A 55 1.29 15.02 3.43
N PHE A 56 1.63 14.48 2.27
CA PHE A 56 2.08 13.08 2.19
C PHE A 56 3.41 12.94 2.92
N GLN A 57 3.34 12.39 4.09
CA GLN A 57 4.46 12.09 4.96
C GLN A 57 4.16 10.79 5.68
N LEU A 58 5.06 9.82 5.56
CA LEU A 58 4.89 8.50 6.16
C LEU A 58 5.66 8.33 7.46
N ASN A 59 6.70 9.17 7.70
CA ASN A 59 7.51 9.16 8.91
C ASN A 59 8.12 10.54 9.17
N ASP A 60 8.25 10.95 10.42
CA ASP A 60 8.91 12.19 10.84
C ASP A 60 10.19 11.95 11.66
N GLY A 61 10.67 10.69 11.68
CA GLY A 61 11.80 10.25 12.48
C GLY A 61 11.44 9.86 13.93
N ARG A 62 10.17 10.03 14.35
CA ARG A 62 9.66 9.67 15.67
C ARG A 62 8.47 8.73 15.60
N ILE A 63 7.53 9.04 14.74
CA ILE A 63 6.30 8.26 14.57
C ILE A 63 6.03 8.05 13.08
N ASP A 64 5.31 6.97 12.80
CA ASP A 64 4.82 6.65 11.48
C ASP A 64 3.43 7.22 11.25
N TYR A 65 3.14 7.54 9.99
CA TYR A 65 1.87 8.09 9.53
C TYR A 65 1.25 7.23 8.43
N VAL A 66 -0.06 7.36 8.28
CA VAL A 66 -0.80 6.78 7.18
C VAL A 66 -1.37 7.87 6.27
N SER A 67 -1.32 7.66 4.96
CA SER A 67 -2.07 8.42 3.97
C SER A 67 -3.26 7.57 3.52
N LEU A 68 -4.47 8.12 3.56
CA LEU A 68 -5.71 7.40 3.25
C LEU A 68 -6.32 7.89 1.93
N GLY A 69 -6.86 6.96 1.16
CA GLY A 69 -7.76 7.31 0.08
C GLY A 69 -8.94 8.14 0.58
N ILE A 70 -9.39 9.12 -0.20
CA ILE A 70 -10.43 10.07 0.21
C ILE A 70 -11.75 9.39 0.60
N GLY A 71 -12.10 8.29 -0.07
CA GLY A 71 -13.28 7.48 0.26
C GLY A 71 -13.14 6.75 1.59
N VAL A 72 -11.94 6.18 1.88
CA VAL A 72 -11.64 5.56 3.18
C VAL A 72 -11.79 6.59 4.29
N ALA A 73 -11.16 7.76 4.15
CA ALA A 73 -11.21 8.83 5.13
C ALA A 73 -12.63 9.34 5.37
N GLY A 74 -13.40 9.55 4.28
CA GLY A 74 -14.79 9.99 4.34
C GLY A 74 -15.70 9.01 5.07
N GLN A 75 -15.57 7.71 4.79
CA GLN A 75 -16.39 6.66 5.42
C GLN A 75 -16.05 6.47 6.91
N LEU A 76 -14.78 6.61 7.28
CA LEU A 76 -14.34 6.59 8.67
C LEU A 76 -14.67 7.90 9.40
N GLY A 77 -14.88 9.01 8.67
CA GLY A 77 -15.06 10.34 9.24
C GLY A 77 -13.79 10.89 9.85
N VAL A 78 -12.63 10.51 9.32
CA VAL A 78 -11.31 11.01 9.73
C VAL A 78 -10.82 12.06 8.74
N VAL A 79 -10.08 13.03 9.24
CA VAL A 79 -9.45 14.09 8.44
C VAL A 79 -7.94 14.03 8.60
N ALA A 80 -7.20 14.56 7.62
CA ALA A 80 -5.76 14.71 7.74
C ALA A 80 -5.39 15.53 8.99
N ASN A 81 -4.28 15.16 9.63
CA ASN A 81 -3.78 15.75 10.87
C ASN A 81 -4.78 15.70 12.06
N SER A 82 -5.67 14.70 12.05
CA SER A 82 -6.53 14.44 13.22
C SER A 82 -5.67 14.20 14.47
N PRO A 83 -6.04 14.74 15.64
CA PRO A 83 -5.34 14.48 16.90
C PRO A 83 -5.56 13.05 17.42
N TYR A 84 -6.48 12.31 16.82
CA TYR A 84 -6.77 10.93 17.18
C TYR A 84 -6.24 10.00 16.08
N PRO A 85 -5.47 8.95 16.44
CA PRO A 85 -4.98 7.97 15.49
C PRO A 85 -6.11 7.08 14.98
N VAL A 86 -5.92 6.51 13.80
CA VAL A 86 -6.65 5.33 13.35
C VAL A 86 -5.95 4.08 13.90
N GLU A 87 -6.67 2.98 13.98
CA GLU A 87 -6.13 1.68 14.36
C GLU A 87 -6.21 0.73 13.17
N LEU A 88 -5.07 0.16 12.78
CA LEU A 88 -4.98 -0.86 11.74
C LEU A 88 -4.80 -2.22 12.39
N TYR A 89 -5.65 -3.18 12.02
CA TYR A 89 -5.57 -4.56 12.51
C TYR A 89 -5.34 -5.52 11.34
N ALA A 90 -4.22 -6.22 11.39
CA ALA A 90 -3.84 -7.23 10.41
C ALA A 90 -3.98 -8.63 11.01
N PRO A 91 -4.45 -9.64 10.25
CA PRO A 91 -4.42 -11.03 10.70
C PRO A 91 -2.97 -11.47 10.98
N ASN A 92 -2.75 -12.17 12.08
CA ASN A 92 -1.45 -12.74 12.39
C ASN A 92 -1.16 -13.94 11.48
N ARG A 93 -0.28 -13.80 10.51
CA ARG A 93 0.08 -14.87 9.56
C ARG A 93 0.80 -16.06 10.20
N LEU A 94 1.58 -15.81 11.24
CA LEU A 94 2.44 -16.81 11.88
C LEU A 94 1.78 -17.44 13.12
N GLY A 95 0.72 -16.82 13.63
CA GLY A 95 0.00 -17.28 14.82
C GLY A 95 -1.05 -18.36 14.49
N LYS A 96 -1.15 -19.36 15.36
CA LYS A 96 -2.34 -20.23 15.35
C LYS A 96 -3.54 -19.41 15.84
N VAL A 97 -4.67 -19.52 15.13
CA VAL A 97 -5.92 -18.91 15.59
C VAL A 97 -6.22 -19.40 17.00
N ASN A 98 -6.13 -18.50 17.97
CA ASN A 98 -6.49 -18.84 19.35
C ASN A 98 -7.99 -18.62 19.53
N LEU A 99 -8.74 -19.71 19.48
CA LEU A 99 -10.20 -19.67 19.63
C LEU A 99 -10.64 -19.20 21.03
N THR A 100 -9.75 -19.28 22.02
CA THR A 100 -10.03 -18.85 23.39
C THR A 100 -9.77 -17.35 23.60
N ASN A 101 -8.87 -16.75 22.78
CA ASN A 101 -8.56 -15.33 22.82
C ASN A 101 -8.33 -14.79 21.39
N PRO A 102 -9.42 -14.46 20.66
CA PRO A 102 -9.33 -14.00 19.28
C PRO A 102 -8.49 -12.74 19.07
N SER A 103 -8.37 -11.87 20.08
CA SER A 103 -7.59 -10.63 20.00
C SER A 103 -6.10 -10.87 19.80
N GLN A 104 -5.57 -12.02 20.22
CA GLN A 104 -4.18 -12.41 19.98
C GLN A 104 -3.91 -12.87 18.54
N SER A 105 -4.96 -13.02 17.73
CA SER A 105 -4.88 -13.42 16.33
C SER A 105 -4.67 -12.25 15.39
N PHE A 106 -4.59 -11.03 15.90
CA PHE A 106 -4.41 -9.82 15.13
C PHE A 106 -3.22 -8.99 15.64
N ASN A 107 -2.47 -8.44 14.70
CA ASN A 107 -1.45 -7.43 14.97
C ASN A 107 -2.10 -6.06 14.81
N GLY A 108 -2.16 -5.27 15.87
CA GLY A 108 -2.72 -3.92 15.88
C GLY A 108 -1.66 -2.83 15.82
N ARG A 109 -1.90 -1.76 15.06
CA ARG A 109 -1.05 -0.57 15.02
C ARG A 109 -1.90 0.69 15.10
N ARG A 110 -1.57 1.58 16.03
CA ARG A 110 -2.15 2.93 16.10
C ARG A 110 -1.28 3.88 15.29
N ILE A 111 -1.87 4.62 14.35
CA ILE A 111 -1.14 5.45 13.40
C ILE A 111 -1.93 6.71 13.07
N PHE A 112 -1.25 7.86 13.00
CA PHE A 112 -1.90 9.13 12.70
C PHE A 112 -2.04 9.36 11.20
N VAL A 113 -3.11 10.04 10.79
CA VAL A 113 -3.36 10.35 9.38
C VAL A 113 -2.64 11.65 9.01
N SER A 114 -1.62 11.56 8.15
CA SER A 114 -0.88 12.73 7.65
C SER A 114 -1.58 13.41 6.48
N SER A 115 -2.21 12.64 5.62
CA SER A 115 -2.85 13.15 4.40
C SER A 115 -3.97 12.26 3.91
N THR A 116 -4.79 12.84 3.03
CA THR A 116 -5.74 12.11 2.19
C THR A 116 -5.41 12.37 0.73
N PHE A 117 -5.70 11.41 -0.16
CA PHE A 117 -5.45 11.51 -1.59
C PHE A 117 -6.65 11.06 -2.42
N CYS A 118 -6.69 11.52 -3.68
CA CYS A 118 -7.69 11.13 -4.66
C CYS A 118 -7.01 10.81 -6.00
N ALA A 119 -7.00 9.54 -6.35
CA ALA A 119 -6.43 9.03 -7.60
C ALA A 119 -7.42 9.07 -8.77
N ASN A 120 -8.69 9.43 -8.52
CA ASN A 120 -9.82 9.31 -9.43
C ASN A 120 -10.04 7.87 -9.91
N GLN A 121 -9.74 6.92 -9.04
CA GLN A 121 -9.92 5.49 -9.26
C GLN A 121 -10.53 4.90 -7.99
N ALA A 122 -11.77 4.42 -8.10
CA ALA A 122 -12.57 4.01 -6.94
C ALA A 122 -11.84 3.03 -6.02
N ILE A 123 -11.05 2.10 -6.59
CA ILE A 123 -10.33 1.13 -5.79
C ILE A 123 -9.27 1.75 -4.88
N TYR A 124 -8.51 2.72 -5.38
CA TYR A 124 -7.51 3.40 -4.57
C TYR A 124 -8.16 4.38 -3.61
N ASP A 125 -9.17 5.10 -4.08
CA ASP A 125 -9.85 6.13 -3.28
C ASP A 125 -10.66 5.53 -2.14
N ASP A 126 -11.29 4.37 -2.36
CA ASP A 126 -12.22 3.75 -1.40
C ASP A 126 -11.61 2.65 -0.53
N GLN A 127 -10.38 2.19 -0.84
CA GLN A 127 -9.81 1.05 -0.15
C GLN A 127 -8.36 1.24 0.31
N LEU A 128 -7.58 2.16 -0.28
CA LEU A 128 -6.14 2.18 -0.05
C LEU A 128 -5.74 2.99 1.19
N ALA A 129 -4.84 2.40 1.99
CA ALA A 129 -4.13 3.02 3.10
C ALA A 129 -2.62 2.83 2.91
N ILE A 130 -1.88 3.92 2.71
CA ILE A 130 -0.43 3.89 2.45
C ILE A 130 0.32 4.15 3.75
N ILE A 131 1.24 3.25 4.12
CA ILE A 131 2.07 3.32 5.33
C ILE A 131 3.55 3.06 4.98
N PRO A 132 4.50 3.32 5.91
CA PRO A 132 5.89 2.90 5.73
C PRO A 132 6.01 1.39 5.52
N LEU A 133 6.94 0.98 4.65
CA LEU A 133 7.22 -0.44 4.39
C LEU A 133 7.68 -1.19 5.64
N SER A 134 8.45 -0.54 6.50
CA SER A 134 8.88 -1.09 7.80
C SER A 134 7.69 -1.43 8.69
N THR A 135 6.74 -0.51 8.81
CA THR A 135 5.51 -0.70 9.58
C THR A 135 4.63 -1.81 9.00
N ALA A 136 4.50 -1.87 7.67
CA ALA A 136 3.79 -2.97 7.01
C ALA A 136 4.44 -4.33 7.28
N ARG A 137 5.79 -4.42 7.22
CA ARG A 137 6.52 -5.64 7.54
C ARG A 137 6.26 -6.13 8.97
N GLU A 138 6.31 -5.22 9.94
CA GLU A 138 6.00 -5.56 11.33
C GLU A 138 4.55 -6.05 11.49
N MET A 139 3.58 -5.33 10.91
CA MET A 139 2.17 -5.66 11.02
C MET A 139 1.82 -7.02 10.41
N PHE A 140 2.37 -7.31 9.22
CA PHE A 140 2.05 -8.53 8.49
C PHE A 140 3.06 -9.66 8.66
N SER A 141 4.02 -9.49 9.58
CA SER A 141 5.05 -10.49 9.89
C SER A 141 5.88 -10.89 8.66
N TYR A 142 6.29 -9.90 7.88
CA TYR A 142 7.28 -10.03 6.81
C TYR A 142 8.66 -9.60 7.31
N THR A 143 9.71 -10.20 6.78
CA THR A 143 11.11 -9.81 7.05
C THR A 143 11.68 -8.98 5.91
N THR A 144 12.08 -9.64 4.83
CA THR A 144 12.66 -9.02 3.63
C THR A 144 11.77 -9.14 2.41
N GLU A 145 10.73 -9.95 2.50
CA GLU A 145 9.82 -10.25 1.40
C GLU A 145 9.00 -9.01 1.00
N ALA A 146 8.52 -9.03 -0.23
CA ALA A 146 7.52 -8.12 -0.76
C ALA A 146 6.38 -8.94 -1.38
N THR A 147 5.17 -8.45 -1.32
CA THR A 147 4.01 -9.11 -1.94
C THR A 147 3.82 -8.66 -3.38
N ALA A 148 4.32 -7.47 -3.71
CA ALA A 148 4.28 -6.93 -5.06
C ALA A 148 5.52 -6.09 -5.36
N ILE A 149 5.77 -5.87 -6.65
CA ILE A 149 6.83 -4.99 -7.14
C ILE A 149 6.21 -4.01 -8.11
N GLU A 150 6.39 -2.73 -7.86
CA GLU A 150 6.01 -1.67 -8.77
C GLU A 150 7.19 -1.32 -9.67
N LEU A 151 6.96 -1.39 -10.97
CA LEU A 151 7.93 -1.00 -11.98
C LEU A 151 7.48 0.31 -12.62
N ARG A 152 8.38 1.27 -12.67
CA ARG A 152 8.21 2.47 -13.47
C ARG A 152 9.06 2.33 -14.72
N LEU A 153 8.45 2.54 -15.87
CA LEU A 153 9.12 2.41 -17.14
C LEU A 153 9.68 3.76 -17.59
N THR A 154 10.68 3.71 -18.47
CA THR A 154 11.17 4.91 -19.16
C THR A 154 10.09 5.46 -20.08
N PRO A 155 10.04 6.79 -20.35
CA PRO A 155 8.96 7.41 -21.12
C PRO A 155 8.80 6.88 -22.55
N THR A 156 9.85 6.27 -23.10
CA THR A 156 9.88 5.74 -24.47
C THR A 156 9.41 4.28 -24.54
N THR A 157 9.17 3.62 -23.41
CA THR A 157 8.82 2.20 -23.36
C THR A 157 7.31 2.02 -23.53
N ASN A 158 6.92 1.12 -24.42
CA ASN A 158 5.52 0.68 -24.55
C ASN A 158 5.18 -0.29 -23.42
N GLU A 159 4.25 0.10 -22.55
CA GLU A 159 3.86 -0.66 -21.36
C GLU A 159 3.33 -2.06 -21.69
N ASN A 160 2.51 -2.18 -22.75
CA ASN A 160 1.92 -3.46 -23.12
C ASN A 160 2.95 -4.46 -23.67
N GLU A 161 3.89 -3.97 -24.48
CA GLU A 161 4.99 -4.80 -25.00
C GLU A 161 5.92 -5.22 -23.88
N PHE A 162 6.24 -4.30 -22.97
CA PHE A 162 7.04 -4.60 -21.79
C PHE A 162 6.35 -5.62 -20.89
N ALA A 163 5.06 -5.46 -20.61
CA ALA A 163 4.30 -6.41 -19.80
C ALA A 163 4.28 -7.81 -20.42
N LYS A 164 4.20 -7.92 -21.77
CA LYS A 164 4.29 -9.20 -22.47
C LYS A 164 5.68 -9.83 -22.31
N LYS A 165 6.75 -9.06 -22.57
CA LYS A 165 8.15 -9.48 -22.36
C LYS A 165 8.39 -9.96 -20.93
N LEU A 166 7.85 -9.22 -19.95
CA LEU A 166 7.99 -9.54 -18.53
C LEU A 166 7.27 -10.84 -18.16
N ARG A 167 6.04 -11.07 -18.69
CA ARG A 167 5.31 -12.34 -18.49
C ARG A 167 6.07 -13.54 -19.07
N GLU A 168 6.62 -13.39 -20.26
CA GLU A 168 7.42 -14.44 -20.90
C GLU A 168 8.67 -14.76 -20.08
N HIS A 169 9.30 -13.74 -19.47
CA HIS A 169 10.50 -13.92 -18.65
C HIS A 169 10.20 -14.55 -17.27
N LEU A 170 9.10 -14.16 -16.62
CA LEU A 170 8.75 -14.60 -15.27
C LEU A 170 7.96 -15.91 -15.25
N GLY A 171 7.31 -16.28 -16.36
CA GLY A 171 6.41 -17.43 -16.45
C GLY A 171 5.18 -17.28 -15.56
N ASP A 172 4.50 -18.40 -15.30
CA ASP A 172 3.21 -18.45 -14.60
C ASP A 172 3.32 -18.26 -13.07
N ALA A 173 4.54 -18.19 -12.54
CA ALA A 173 4.77 -18.01 -11.10
C ALA A 173 4.45 -16.59 -10.60
N TYR A 174 4.37 -15.63 -11.53
CA TYR A 174 4.14 -14.22 -11.22
C TYR A 174 3.04 -13.64 -12.07
N ARG A 175 2.22 -12.80 -11.42
CA ARG A 175 1.19 -12.05 -12.09
C ARG A 175 1.73 -10.69 -12.51
N VAL A 176 1.66 -10.38 -13.80
CA VAL A 176 2.09 -9.10 -14.36
C VAL A 176 0.87 -8.32 -14.85
N ALA A 177 0.69 -7.11 -14.33
CA ALA A 177 -0.39 -6.21 -14.73
C ALA A 177 0.15 -4.85 -15.15
N THR A 178 -0.47 -4.28 -16.15
CA THR A 178 -0.35 -2.86 -16.48
C THR A 178 -1.19 -2.02 -15.53
N HIS A 179 -0.96 -0.68 -15.47
CA HIS A 179 -1.76 0.20 -14.63
C HIS A 179 -3.26 0.17 -14.97
N ILE A 180 -3.63 -0.09 -16.22
CA ILE A 180 -5.03 -0.23 -16.65
C ILE A 180 -5.62 -1.55 -16.12
N GLN A 181 -4.87 -2.65 -16.20
CA GLN A 181 -5.31 -3.97 -15.77
C GLN A 181 -5.44 -4.09 -14.26
N GLN A 182 -4.70 -3.32 -13.48
CA GLN A 182 -4.86 -3.27 -12.02
C GLN A 182 -6.28 -2.87 -11.61
N ASN A 183 -6.92 -1.97 -12.35
CA ASN A 183 -8.28 -1.52 -12.07
C ASN A 183 -9.34 -2.60 -12.30
N ASP A 184 -9.09 -3.57 -13.17
CA ASP A 184 -10.06 -4.63 -13.51
C ASP A 184 -10.04 -5.80 -12.50
N TRP A 185 -9.02 -5.90 -11.65
CA TRP A 185 -8.86 -7.04 -10.75
C TRP A 185 -9.59 -6.92 -9.43
N TYR A 186 -10.07 -5.75 -9.13
CA TYR A 186 -10.73 -5.44 -7.88
C TYR A 186 -12.24 -5.17 -8.06
N LYS A 187 -12.75 -5.46 -9.28
CA LYS A 187 -14.18 -5.53 -9.54
C LYS A 187 -14.70 -6.92 -9.23
#